data_057dbea80d76a2cef3231db5a23d0e1a
#
_entry.id   057dbea80d76a2cef3231db5a23d0e1a
#
_cell.length_a   1.000
_cell.length_b   1.000
_cell.length_c   1.000
_cell.angle_alpha   90.00
_cell.angle_beta   90.00
_cell.angle_gamma   90.00
#
_symmetry.space_group_name_H-M   'P 1'
#
loop_
_entity.id
_entity.type
_entity.pdbx_description
1 polymer ?
#
loop_
_entity_poly.entity_id
_entity_poly.type
_entity_poly.pdbx_seq_one_letter_code
_entity_poly.pdbx_strand_id
1 'polypeptide(L)'
;MKRLPEVLGHHVENFEAKAVEMTKPLRNLKGFYTVSASSMVPLAYKEGVITGMEFLWSHGAVIQAGEFRHGPLEIVESGVPFLFLVPTDSSRVITQRALKFVEKWKGTAIVLDYADFAMGLHDDLAPFVMFVPLEWFCYYFSIVRDHNPDDRRYYGVVEY
;
A
#
# COMPACT_ATOMS: atom_id res chain seq x y z
N MET A 1 -20.21 10.89 -5.56
CA MET A 1 -20.33 9.67 -6.41
C MET A 1 -20.25 9.93 -7.91
N LYS A 2 -20.96 10.94 -8.50
CA LYS A 2 -20.95 11.16 -9.97
C LYS A 2 -19.55 11.36 -10.60
N ARG A 3 -18.59 11.92 -9.85
CA ARG A 3 -17.21 12.17 -10.33
C ARG A 3 -16.24 11.00 -10.08
N LEU A 4 -16.65 9.94 -9.38
CA LEU A 4 -15.75 8.82 -9.07
C LEU A 4 -15.15 8.17 -10.33
N PRO A 5 -15.93 7.85 -11.40
CA PRO A 5 -15.35 7.27 -12.62
C PRO A 5 -14.31 8.17 -13.29
N GLU A 6 -14.54 9.50 -13.31
CA GLU A 6 -13.59 10.49 -13.83
C GLU A 6 -12.25 10.45 -13.06
N VAL A 7 -12.32 10.43 -11.72
CA VAL A 7 -11.13 10.40 -10.86
C VAL A 7 -10.37 9.08 -11.00
N LEU A 8 -11.08 7.95 -11.06
CA LEU A 8 -10.44 6.65 -11.31
C LEU A 8 -9.74 6.62 -12.67
N GLY A 9 -10.41 7.08 -13.74
CA GLY A 9 -9.82 7.19 -15.08
C GLY A 9 -8.57 8.06 -15.08
N HIS A 10 -8.61 9.22 -14.40
CA HIS A 10 -7.43 10.07 -14.24
C HIS A 10 -6.24 9.33 -13.62
N HIS A 11 -6.47 8.56 -12.55
CA HIS A 11 -5.38 7.82 -11.90
C HIS A 11 -4.88 6.65 -12.75
N VAL A 12 -5.74 5.99 -13.52
CA VAL A 12 -5.32 4.96 -14.50
C VAL A 12 -4.36 5.56 -15.52
N GLU A 13 -4.65 6.75 -16.04
CA GLU A 13 -3.89 7.38 -17.11
C GLU A 13 -2.60 8.08 -16.63
N ASN A 14 -2.55 8.53 -15.36
CA ASN A 14 -1.52 9.48 -14.94
C ASN A 14 -0.62 8.99 -13.78
N PHE A 15 -0.92 7.87 -13.13
CA PHE A 15 -0.13 7.44 -11.97
C PHE A 15 1.03 6.49 -12.33
N GLU A 16 1.03 5.88 -13.50
CA GLU A 16 2.01 4.88 -13.92
C GLU A 16 3.46 5.31 -13.68
N ALA A 17 3.85 6.48 -14.21
CA ALA A 17 5.22 6.98 -14.08
C ALA A 17 5.65 7.15 -12.61
N LYS A 18 4.75 7.62 -11.75
CA LYS A 18 4.99 7.76 -10.30
C LYS A 18 5.17 6.39 -9.64
N ALA A 19 4.37 5.40 -10.00
CA ALA A 19 4.49 4.04 -9.50
C ALA A 19 5.85 3.42 -9.85
N VAL A 20 6.32 3.60 -11.09
CA VAL A 20 7.66 3.18 -11.52
C VAL A 20 8.74 3.77 -10.62
N GLU A 21 8.71 5.09 -10.40
CA GLU A 21 9.72 5.77 -9.57
C GLU A 21 9.66 5.31 -8.10
N MET A 22 8.48 5.14 -7.55
CA MET A 22 8.31 4.68 -6.17
C MET A 22 8.84 3.26 -5.93
N THR A 23 8.77 2.39 -6.93
CA THR A 23 9.12 0.97 -6.78
C THR A 23 10.58 0.65 -7.08
N LYS A 24 11.29 1.47 -7.86
CA LYS A 24 12.72 1.29 -8.18
C LYS A 24 13.60 0.97 -6.95
N PRO A 25 13.53 1.71 -5.83
CA PRO A 25 14.36 1.45 -4.65
C PRO A 25 13.97 0.16 -3.91
N LEU A 26 12.83 -0.45 -4.25
CA LEU A 26 12.25 -1.58 -3.53
C LEU A 26 12.67 -2.94 -4.10
N ARG A 27 13.46 -2.97 -5.17
CA ARG A 27 13.83 -4.19 -5.92
C ARG A 27 14.27 -5.36 -5.04
N ASN A 28 15.04 -5.09 -3.99
CA ASN A 28 15.63 -6.13 -3.13
C ASN A 28 14.79 -6.46 -1.89
N LEU A 29 13.65 -5.82 -1.71
CA LEU A 29 12.78 -6.06 -0.57
C LEU A 29 12.00 -7.37 -0.75
N LYS A 30 11.97 -8.19 0.30
CA LYS A 30 11.29 -9.49 0.27
C LYS A 30 9.88 -9.48 0.85
N GLY A 31 9.50 -8.37 1.46
CA GLY A 31 8.21 -8.21 2.10
C GLY A 31 7.97 -6.77 2.51
N PHE A 32 6.76 -6.46 2.91
CA PHE A 32 6.40 -5.15 3.45
C PHE A 32 5.18 -5.26 4.37
N TYR A 33 5.10 -4.35 5.32
CA TYR A 33 3.94 -4.18 6.17
C TYR A 33 3.07 -3.06 5.60
N THR A 34 1.76 -3.31 5.45
CA THR A 34 0.82 -2.23 5.16
C THR A 34 0.27 -1.66 6.45
N VAL A 35 0.23 -0.34 6.55
CA VAL A 35 -0.22 0.37 7.76
C VAL A 35 -1.32 1.36 7.40
N SER A 36 -2.46 1.26 8.04
CA SER A 36 -3.55 2.22 7.88
C SER A 36 -4.51 2.21 9.07
N ALA A 37 -5.52 3.06 9.01
CA ALA A 37 -6.58 3.13 10.01
C ALA A 37 -7.96 3.25 9.33
N SER A 38 -9.04 3.05 10.13
CA SER A 38 -10.43 3.28 9.72
C SER A 38 -10.81 2.55 8.43
N SER A 39 -11.50 3.22 7.52
CA SER A 39 -12.02 2.69 6.26
C SER A 39 -10.94 2.16 5.30
N MET A 40 -9.68 2.56 5.47
CA MET A 40 -8.57 2.13 4.62
C MET A 40 -7.96 0.79 5.05
N VAL A 41 -8.29 0.24 6.22
CA VAL A 41 -7.74 -1.04 6.71
C VAL A 41 -8.07 -2.22 5.80
N PRO A 42 -9.29 -2.39 5.27
CA PRO A 42 -9.58 -3.47 4.32
C PRO A 42 -8.75 -3.38 3.04
N LEU A 43 -8.48 -2.17 2.54
CA LEU A 43 -7.63 -1.97 1.37
C LEU A 43 -6.16 -2.28 1.71
N ALA A 44 -5.68 -1.87 2.89
CA ALA A 44 -4.35 -2.23 3.37
C ALA A 44 -4.19 -3.76 3.52
N TYR A 45 -5.24 -4.47 3.97
CA TYR A 45 -5.24 -5.91 4.02
C TYR A 45 -5.16 -6.53 2.61
N LYS A 46 -5.98 -6.05 1.68
CA LYS A 46 -5.96 -6.51 0.29
C LYS A 46 -4.55 -6.38 -0.29
N GLU A 47 -3.90 -5.25 -0.10
CA GLU A 47 -2.56 -5.02 -0.67
C GLU A 47 -1.45 -5.80 0.04
N GLY A 48 -1.41 -5.77 1.38
CA GLY A 48 -0.34 -6.39 2.15
C GLY A 48 -0.42 -7.91 2.22
N VAL A 49 -1.64 -8.47 2.21
CA VAL A 49 -1.86 -9.91 2.36
C VAL A 49 -2.22 -10.54 1.03
N ILE A 50 -3.25 -10.06 0.36
CA ILE A 50 -3.74 -10.74 -0.85
C ILE A 50 -2.84 -10.42 -2.05
N THR A 51 -2.82 -9.17 -2.52
CA THR A 51 -2.03 -8.78 -3.69
C THR A 51 -0.53 -8.98 -3.47
N GLY A 52 -0.02 -8.60 -2.29
CA GLY A 52 1.40 -8.77 -1.96
C GLY A 52 1.87 -10.23 -2.00
N MET A 53 1.06 -11.16 -1.52
CA MET A 53 1.39 -12.58 -1.55
C MET A 53 1.17 -13.20 -2.93
N GLU A 54 0.09 -12.85 -3.61
CA GLU A 54 -0.28 -13.45 -4.89
C GLU A 54 0.56 -12.89 -6.06
N PHE A 55 0.63 -11.57 -6.21
CA PHE A 55 1.30 -10.91 -7.34
C PHE A 55 2.81 -10.77 -7.13
N LEU A 56 3.23 -10.57 -5.90
CA LEU A 56 4.64 -10.24 -5.60
C LEU A 56 5.39 -11.44 -5.02
N TRP A 57 4.69 -12.51 -4.67
CA TRP A 57 5.23 -13.60 -3.84
C TRP A 57 5.99 -13.08 -2.62
N SER A 58 5.47 -12.03 -2.04
CA SER A 58 6.09 -11.25 -0.99
C SER A 58 5.49 -11.61 0.36
N HIS A 59 6.32 -11.70 1.38
CA HIS A 59 5.81 -11.81 2.74
C HIS A 59 5.25 -10.47 3.18
N GLY A 60 4.05 -10.47 3.75
CA GLY A 60 3.40 -9.24 4.16
C GLY A 60 2.43 -9.44 5.31
N ALA A 61 2.08 -8.35 5.94
CA ALA A 61 1.03 -8.30 6.94
C ALA A 61 0.41 -6.90 6.96
N VAL A 62 -0.83 -6.82 7.45
CA VAL A 62 -1.50 -5.56 7.73
C VAL A 62 -1.34 -5.19 9.20
N ILE A 63 -1.04 -3.94 9.46
CA ILE A 63 -0.98 -3.36 10.79
C ILE A 63 -2.03 -2.24 10.86
N GLN A 64 -3.00 -2.41 11.73
CA GLN A 64 -3.91 -1.33 12.06
C GLN A 64 -3.15 -0.27 12.84
N ALA A 65 -3.14 0.99 12.37
CA ALA A 65 -2.28 2.04 12.93
C ALA A 65 -2.55 2.33 14.42
N GLY A 66 -3.78 2.06 14.91
CA GLY A 66 -4.10 2.15 16.34
C GLY A 66 -3.32 1.17 17.20
N GLU A 67 -3.08 -0.03 16.66
CA GLU A 67 -2.35 -1.11 17.33
C GLU A 67 -0.82 -1.02 17.15
N PHE A 68 -0.34 -0.06 16.37
CA PHE A 68 1.08 0.06 16.04
C PHE A 68 1.98 0.10 17.28
N ARG A 69 1.51 0.71 18.35
CA ARG A 69 2.22 0.80 19.65
C ARG A 69 2.22 -0.49 20.49
N HIS A 70 1.41 -1.50 20.12
CA HIS A 70 1.20 -2.71 20.92
C HIS A 70 1.98 -3.91 20.36
N GLY A 71 3.23 -3.67 19.91
CA GLY A 71 4.13 -4.67 19.36
C GLY A 71 4.76 -4.26 18.03
N PRO A 72 3.99 -3.87 17.00
CA PRO A 72 4.57 -3.55 15.67
C PRO A 72 5.70 -2.52 15.67
N LEU A 73 5.73 -1.59 16.62
CA LEU A 73 6.83 -0.62 16.72
C LEU A 73 8.20 -1.27 16.98
N GLU A 74 8.23 -2.47 17.58
CA GLU A 74 9.48 -3.18 17.91
C GLU A 74 10.19 -3.77 16.68
N ILE A 75 9.51 -3.89 15.54
CA ILE A 75 10.10 -4.35 14.29
C ILE A 75 10.61 -3.21 13.40
N VAL A 76 10.52 -1.96 13.87
CA VAL A 76 10.97 -0.80 13.09
C VAL A 76 12.48 -0.71 13.13
N GLU A 77 13.12 -1.04 12.02
CA GLU A 77 14.56 -0.94 11.83
C GLU A 77 14.90 -0.58 10.38
N SER A 78 16.16 -0.24 10.13
CA SER A 78 16.61 0.11 8.78
C SER A 78 16.40 -1.05 7.80
N GLY A 79 15.78 -0.77 6.66
CA GLY A 79 15.52 -1.75 5.61
C GLY A 79 14.20 -2.52 5.75
N VAL A 80 13.46 -2.37 6.86
CA VAL A 80 12.11 -2.92 6.97
C VAL A 80 11.10 -1.95 6.34
N PRO A 81 10.38 -2.38 5.29
CA PRO A 81 9.47 -1.51 4.57
C PRO A 81 8.06 -1.50 5.15
N PHE A 82 7.51 -0.30 5.25
CA PHE A 82 6.14 -0.03 5.68
C PHE A 82 5.43 0.81 4.61
N LEU A 83 4.38 0.26 4.01
CA LEU A 83 3.49 0.97 3.10
C LEU A 83 2.35 1.60 3.88
N PHE A 84 2.36 2.90 3.99
CA PHE A 84 1.33 3.68 4.67
C PHE A 84 0.24 4.12 3.70
N LEU A 85 -1.01 3.74 3.98
CA LEU A 85 -2.19 4.31 3.35
C LEU A 85 -2.78 5.34 4.32
N VAL A 86 -2.53 6.61 4.04
CA VAL A 86 -2.88 7.70 4.95
C VAL A 86 -4.26 8.24 4.60
N PRO A 87 -5.28 8.05 5.46
CA PRO A 87 -6.61 8.60 5.24
C PRO A 87 -6.66 10.11 5.47
N THR A 88 -7.75 10.76 5.09
CA THR A 88 -8.04 12.17 5.39
C THR A 88 -9.11 12.35 6.46
N ASP A 89 -9.73 11.27 6.91
CA ASP A 89 -10.70 11.27 8.01
C ASP A 89 -10.04 11.51 9.39
N SER A 90 -10.83 11.44 10.45
CA SER A 90 -10.37 11.66 11.84
C SER A 90 -9.28 10.68 12.30
N SER A 91 -9.12 9.53 11.64
CA SER A 91 -8.09 8.54 11.95
C SER A 91 -6.72 8.87 11.37
N ARG A 92 -6.60 9.91 10.53
CA ARG A 92 -5.35 10.40 9.96
C ARG A 92 -4.25 10.58 10.99
N VAL A 93 -4.57 11.17 12.13
CA VAL A 93 -3.59 11.46 13.18
C VAL A 93 -2.93 10.20 13.74
N ILE A 94 -3.67 9.08 13.76
CA ILE A 94 -3.17 7.80 14.26
C ILE A 94 -2.19 7.20 13.25
N THR A 95 -2.54 7.23 11.97
CA THR A 95 -1.68 6.73 10.89
C THR A 95 -0.41 7.58 10.77
N GLN A 96 -0.53 8.91 10.84
CA GLN A 96 0.62 9.81 10.81
C GLN A 96 1.54 9.64 12.03
N ARG A 97 1.01 9.28 13.20
CA ARG A 97 1.82 8.98 14.38
C ARG A 97 2.71 7.75 14.14
N ALA A 98 2.16 6.69 13.56
CA ALA A 98 2.92 5.50 13.20
C ALA A 98 3.97 5.80 12.13
N LEU A 99 3.61 6.56 11.10
CA LEU A 99 4.53 7.02 10.05
C LEU A 99 5.72 7.79 10.62
N LYS A 100 5.47 8.80 11.44
CA LYS A 100 6.54 9.59 12.09
C LYS A 100 7.46 8.74 12.97
N PHE A 101 6.93 7.67 13.58
CA PHE A 101 7.76 6.73 14.34
C PHE A 101 8.70 5.95 13.41
N VAL A 102 8.17 5.39 12.31
CA VAL A 102 8.98 4.65 11.32
C VAL A 102 10.07 5.54 10.73
N GLU A 103 9.75 6.77 10.33
CA GLU A 103 10.73 7.74 9.81
C GLU A 103 11.80 8.08 10.84
N LYS A 104 11.40 8.36 12.09
CA LYS A 104 12.32 8.69 13.19
C LYS A 104 13.35 7.58 13.42
N TRP A 105 12.93 6.33 13.34
CA TRP A 105 13.77 5.17 13.61
C TRP A 105 14.32 4.51 12.35
N LYS A 106 14.30 5.26 11.22
CA LYS A 106 14.92 4.89 9.94
C LYS A 106 14.39 3.61 9.31
N GLY A 107 13.15 3.23 9.61
CA GLY A 107 12.40 2.26 8.80
C GLY A 107 12.14 2.83 7.41
N THR A 108 11.92 1.97 6.43
CA THR A 108 11.61 2.40 5.06
C THR A 108 10.11 2.71 4.97
N ALA A 109 9.74 3.99 4.94
CA ALA A 109 8.37 4.42 4.76
C ALA A 109 8.06 4.66 3.27
N ILE A 110 7.01 3.99 2.78
CA ILE A 110 6.39 4.21 1.47
C ILE A 110 5.02 4.80 1.76
N VAL A 111 4.71 5.98 1.21
CA VAL A 111 3.51 6.71 1.61
C VAL A 111 2.61 6.97 0.41
N LEU A 112 1.36 6.54 0.52
CA LEU A 112 0.26 6.93 -0.34
C LEU A 112 -0.78 7.66 0.52
N ASP A 113 -0.81 8.98 0.40
CA ASP A 113 -1.71 9.85 1.15
C ASP A 113 -2.95 10.16 0.31
N TYR A 114 -4.14 9.83 0.82
CA TYR A 114 -5.39 10.10 0.10
C TYR A 114 -5.55 11.57 -0.29
N ALA A 115 -5.01 12.49 0.50
CA ALA A 115 -5.04 13.92 0.16
C ALA A 115 -4.47 14.24 -1.25
N ASP A 116 -3.47 13.46 -1.70
CA ASP A 116 -2.85 13.62 -3.02
C ASP A 116 -3.71 13.06 -4.17
N PHE A 117 -4.67 12.20 -3.86
CA PHE A 117 -5.46 11.43 -4.85
C PHE A 117 -6.94 11.82 -4.86
N ALA A 118 -7.44 12.45 -3.83
CA ALA A 118 -8.87 12.70 -3.62
C ALA A 118 -9.55 13.50 -4.73
N MET A 119 -8.84 14.44 -5.39
CA MET A 119 -9.38 15.35 -6.42
C MET A 119 -10.72 15.97 -6.01
N GLY A 120 -10.88 16.26 -4.71
CA GLY A 120 -12.09 16.84 -4.12
C GLY A 120 -13.23 15.84 -3.88
N LEU A 121 -12.96 14.53 -3.92
CA LEU A 121 -13.91 13.51 -3.46
C LEU A 121 -13.87 13.38 -1.94
N HIS A 122 -15.00 12.97 -1.37
CA HIS A 122 -15.18 12.77 0.07
C HIS A 122 -14.38 11.57 0.58
N ASP A 123 -14.01 11.62 1.86
CA ASP A 123 -13.21 10.59 2.57
C ASP A 123 -13.80 9.18 2.49
N ASP A 124 -15.13 9.05 2.45
CA ASP A 124 -15.81 7.75 2.30
C ASP A 124 -15.45 7.02 0.99
N LEU A 125 -14.94 7.75 0.00
CA LEU A 125 -14.53 7.19 -1.29
C LEU A 125 -13.03 6.84 -1.32
N ALA A 126 -12.29 7.11 -0.25
CA ALA A 126 -10.86 6.87 -0.19
C ALA A 126 -10.44 5.45 -0.59
N PRO A 127 -11.08 4.36 -0.10
CA PRO A 127 -10.68 3.01 -0.50
C PRO A 127 -10.84 2.76 -2.01
N PHE A 128 -11.86 3.33 -2.64
CA PHE A 128 -12.10 3.16 -4.07
C PHE A 128 -11.09 3.94 -4.91
N VAL A 129 -10.80 5.18 -4.52
CA VAL A 129 -9.85 6.04 -5.25
C VAL A 129 -8.43 5.50 -5.12
N MET A 130 -8.03 5.09 -3.92
CA MET A 130 -6.69 4.58 -3.65
C MET A 130 -6.42 3.20 -4.25
N PHE A 131 -7.46 2.47 -4.64
CA PHE A 131 -7.33 1.16 -5.28
C PHE A 131 -6.46 1.24 -6.55
N VAL A 132 -6.71 2.19 -7.43
CA VAL A 132 -5.98 2.32 -8.71
C VAL A 132 -4.48 2.61 -8.51
N PRO A 133 -4.08 3.63 -7.72
CA PRO A 133 -2.66 3.85 -7.42
C PRO A 133 -1.95 2.65 -6.78
N LEU A 134 -2.66 1.89 -5.95
CA LEU A 134 -2.11 0.69 -5.32
C LEU A 134 -1.90 -0.46 -6.31
N GLU A 135 -2.82 -0.68 -7.25
CA GLU A 135 -2.63 -1.66 -8.33
C GLU A 135 -1.40 -1.31 -9.18
N TRP A 136 -1.25 -0.05 -9.58
CA TRP A 136 -0.04 0.40 -10.27
C TRP A 136 1.23 0.18 -9.45
N PHE A 137 1.19 0.51 -8.15
CA PHE A 137 2.32 0.28 -7.24
C PHE A 137 2.68 -1.20 -7.17
N CYS A 138 1.72 -2.09 -6.92
CA CYS A 138 1.96 -3.53 -6.82
C CYS A 138 2.45 -4.12 -8.15
N TYR A 139 1.87 -3.71 -9.27
CA TYR A 139 2.31 -4.14 -10.59
C TYR A 139 3.78 -3.81 -10.81
N TYR A 140 4.19 -2.56 -10.64
CA TYR A 140 5.59 -2.17 -10.84
C TYR A 140 6.53 -2.68 -9.76
N PHE A 141 6.04 -2.91 -8.55
CA PHE A 141 6.85 -3.59 -7.54
C PHE A 141 7.15 -5.05 -7.92
N SER A 142 6.24 -5.71 -8.62
CA SER A 142 6.51 -7.03 -9.23
C SER A 142 7.58 -6.91 -10.34
N ILE A 143 7.38 -6.01 -11.28
CA ILE A 143 8.27 -5.83 -12.43
C ILE A 143 9.71 -5.49 -12.04
N VAL A 144 9.92 -4.58 -11.08
CA VAL A 144 11.29 -4.21 -10.64
C VAL A 144 12.02 -5.36 -9.93
N ARG A 145 11.30 -6.39 -9.51
CA ARG A 145 11.84 -7.62 -8.92
C ARG A 145 12.06 -8.74 -9.94
N ASP A 146 11.93 -8.45 -11.23
CA ASP A 146 12.00 -9.42 -12.32
C ASP A 146 10.95 -10.55 -12.18
N HIS A 147 9.77 -10.22 -11.64
CA HIS A 147 8.66 -11.15 -11.43
C HIS A 147 7.44 -10.74 -12.25
N ASN A 148 6.90 -11.67 -13.05
CA ASN A 148 5.65 -11.45 -13.75
C ASN A 148 4.48 -11.65 -12.77
N PRO A 149 3.62 -10.63 -12.52
CA PRO A 149 2.49 -10.76 -11.58
C PRO A 149 1.44 -11.79 -12.02
N ASP A 150 1.45 -12.26 -13.29
CA ASP A 150 0.56 -13.30 -13.76
C ASP A 150 1.08 -14.72 -13.50
N ASP A 151 2.34 -14.87 -13.11
CA ASP A 151 2.89 -16.17 -12.76
C ASP A 151 2.24 -16.71 -11.48
N ARG A 152 1.91 -17.99 -11.50
CA ARG A 152 1.28 -18.70 -10.38
C ARG A 152 2.11 -19.92 -10.00
N ARG A 153 2.35 -20.08 -8.67
CA ARG A 153 3.03 -21.27 -8.14
C ARG A 153 2.07 -22.46 -8.00
N TYR A 154 0.83 -22.17 -7.59
CA TYR A 154 -0.12 -23.19 -7.16
C TYR A 154 -1.48 -23.06 -7.81
N TYR A 155 -2.01 -21.85 -8.04
CA TYR A 155 -3.31 -21.65 -8.66
C TYR A 155 -3.37 -22.26 -10.06
N GLY A 156 -4.25 -23.25 -10.26
CA GLY A 156 -4.37 -23.97 -11.52
C GLY A 156 -3.20 -24.90 -11.87
N VAL A 157 -2.26 -25.08 -10.94
CA VAL A 157 -1.08 -25.96 -11.11
C VAL A 157 -1.17 -27.21 -10.24
N VAL A 158 -1.67 -27.08 -9.01
CA VAL A 158 -1.83 -28.18 -8.06
C VAL A 158 -3.25 -28.22 -7.53
N GLU A 159 -3.67 -29.38 -7.02
CA GLU A 159 -4.94 -29.51 -6.28
C GLU A 159 -4.81 -28.89 -4.88
N TYR A 160 -5.92 -28.26 -4.42
CA TYR A 160 -6.01 -27.68 -3.08
C TYR A 160 -7.13 -28.35 -2.30
#